data_426f55ef30e5b5cd915f009cec91a5aa
#
_entry.id   426f55ef30e5b5cd915f009cec91a5aa
#
_cell.length_a   1.000
_cell.length_b   1.000
_cell.length_c   1.000
_cell.angle_alpha   90.00
_cell.angle_beta   90.00
_cell.angle_gamma   90.00
#
_symmetry.space_group_name_H-M   'P 1'
#
loop_
_entity.id
_entity.type
_entity.pdbx_description
1 polymer ?
#
loop_
_entity_poly.entity_id
_entity_poly.type
_entity_poly.pdbx_seq_one_letter_code
_entity_poly.pdbx_strand_id
1 'polypeptide(L)'
;MEANPEDFEFKFDNFSPYDIADVVKGYFRDLPEPLMTGKLSQTFTSIFLDIPPQYWLKAVQPAIMLLPDENREVLQTLLYFLSDVAGKSEENSMTADNLAVCFAPSLFQLNLNSSRSTGSFLRRRNGSSSMPSPDESTRIHNESVAAHKNYYPMQPWCNGTAGRSSLAELGNMPSVHQLNEFVEKKLQTDYSSSSWSKYQLNANCSSVSVHTRKCDDDMPLKLFRCRMTIQGCPKAVLNAVLNERSQWDPDLLEMRNIDNLDDTSDITQYVTGSMSPHPHRDYVVYRAWRYRPSGKCELFVTSTRHSKAPLIGDVRGVILLSQWTIEPLENGKSHLTHITRFDTRGRDPKWYDRVAGNQLATEIRRIHEHLAKS
;
A
#
# COMPACT_ATOMS: atom_id res chain seq x y z
N MET A 1 -9.56 41.17 -9.60
CA MET A 1 -8.94 40.56 -8.42
C MET A 1 -9.43 39.14 -8.40
N GLU A 2 -8.69 38.26 -9.00
CA GLU A 2 -8.97 36.79 -8.95
C GLU A 2 -8.40 36.28 -7.62
N ALA A 3 -9.25 35.72 -6.79
CA ALA A 3 -8.86 35.09 -5.53
C ALA A 3 -8.01 33.86 -5.80
N ASN A 4 -6.86 33.79 -5.16
CA ASN A 4 -5.93 32.66 -5.25
C ASN A 4 -6.59 31.40 -4.68
N PRO A 5 -6.64 30.25 -5.39
CA PRO A 5 -7.33 29.06 -4.89
C PRO A 5 -6.69 28.41 -3.65
N GLU A 6 -5.52 28.89 -3.21
CA GLU A 6 -4.76 28.31 -2.10
C GLU A 6 -5.16 28.82 -0.70
N ASP A 7 -6.08 29.81 -0.59
CA ASP A 7 -6.46 30.42 0.68
C ASP A 7 -7.80 29.93 1.26
N PHE A 8 -8.39 28.86 0.73
CA PHE A 8 -9.59 28.26 1.32
C PHE A 8 -9.23 27.23 2.39
N GLU A 9 -8.86 27.70 3.57
CA GLU A 9 -8.90 26.89 4.79
C GLU A 9 -10.38 26.65 5.15
N PHE A 10 -10.94 25.51 4.74
CA PHE A 10 -12.33 25.15 5.00
C PHE A 10 -12.52 24.91 6.50
N LYS A 11 -13.15 25.85 7.20
CA LYS A 11 -13.41 25.75 8.64
C LYS A 11 -14.68 24.92 8.85
N PHE A 12 -14.50 23.67 9.23
CA PHE A 12 -15.60 22.75 9.57
C PHE A 12 -16.42 23.17 10.78
N ASP A 13 -15.88 24.03 11.66
CA ASP A 13 -16.50 24.50 12.90
C ASP A 13 -17.85 25.22 12.70
N ASN A 14 -18.13 25.70 11.50
CA ASN A 14 -19.36 26.42 11.15
C ASN A 14 -20.48 25.52 10.66
N PHE A 15 -20.26 24.20 10.52
CA PHE A 15 -21.22 23.26 9.97
C PHE A 15 -21.67 22.25 11.03
N SER A 16 -22.95 21.90 11.00
CA SER A 16 -23.46 20.83 11.83
C SER A 16 -22.87 19.48 11.37
N PRO A 17 -22.57 18.53 12.28
CA PRO A 17 -22.16 17.18 11.92
C PRO A 17 -23.10 16.47 10.95
N TYR A 18 -24.40 16.81 11.00
CA TYR A 18 -25.42 16.28 10.08
C TYR A 18 -25.23 16.80 8.66
N ASP A 19 -24.92 18.10 8.50
CA ASP A 19 -24.67 18.70 7.19
C ASP A 19 -23.44 18.09 6.54
N ILE A 20 -22.37 17.88 7.31
CA ILE A 20 -21.15 17.21 6.85
C ILE A 20 -21.45 15.77 6.41
N ALA A 21 -22.21 15.02 7.22
CA ALA A 21 -22.60 13.65 6.89
C ALA A 21 -23.46 13.60 5.62
N ASP A 22 -24.34 14.57 5.41
CA ASP A 22 -25.18 14.64 4.21
C ASP A 22 -24.38 14.96 2.96
N VAL A 23 -23.37 15.84 3.05
CA VAL A 23 -22.44 16.11 1.95
C VAL A 23 -21.65 14.87 1.59
N VAL A 24 -21.11 14.14 2.56
CA VAL A 24 -20.38 12.89 2.33
C VAL A 24 -21.27 11.83 1.68
N LYS A 25 -22.49 11.64 2.18
CA LYS A 25 -23.45 10.71 1.57
C LYS A 25 -23.88 11.15 0.16
N GLY A 26 -24.03 12.47 -0.04
CA GLY A 26 -24.32 13.08 -1.34
C GLY A 26 -23.22 12.75 -2.36
N TYR A 27 -21.97 12.95 -1.99
CA TYR A 27 -20.81 12.61 -2.83
C TYR A 27 -20.88 11.17 -3.35
N PHE A 28 -21.14 10.18 -2.48
CA PHE A 28 -21.25 8.77 -2.90
C PHE A 28 -22.50 8.49 -3.76
N ARG A 29 -23.61 9.19 -3.55
CA ARG A 29 -24.82 9.05 -4.37
C ARG A 29 -24.65 9.60 -5.79
N ASP A 30 -23.84 10.66 -5.91
CA ASP A 30 -23.64 11.37 -7.17
C ASP A 30 -22.49 10.81 -8.01
N LEU A 31 -21.81 9.76 -7.54
CA LEU A 31 -20.81 9.05 -8.33
C LEU A 31 -21.46 8.45 -9.59
N PRO A 32 -20.78 8.49 -10.76
CA PRO A 32 -21.27 7.88 -12.00
C PRO A 32 -21.52 6.36 -11.88
N GLU A 33 -20.79 5.69 -11.00
CA GLU A 33 -20.97 4.28 -10.64
C GLU A 33 -20.92 4.16 -9.10
N PRO A 34 -21.76 3.29 -8.48
CA PRO A 34 -21.73 3.05 -7.04
C PRO A 34 -20.32 2.68 -6.55
N LEU A 35 -19.94 3.12 -5.34
CA LEU A 35 -18.66 2.72 -4.76
C LEU A 35 -18.50 1.20 -4.70
N MET A 36 -19.58 0.48 -4.37
CA MET A 36 -19.62 -0.99 -4.33
C MET A 36 -19.77 -1.64 -5.70
N THR A 37 -19.75 -0.87 -6.78
CA THR A 37 -20.02 -1.18 -8.19
C THR A 37 -21.36 -1.87 -8.44
N GLY A 38 -22.02 -1.53 -9.54
CA GLY A 38 -23.28 -2.18 -9.94
C GLY A 38 -23.11 -3.69 -10.17
N LYS A 39 -21.95 -4.10 -10.71
CA LYS A 39 -21.64 -5.50 -10.98
C LYS A 39 -21.53 -6.35 -9.72
N LEU A 40 -20.95 -5.83 -8.64
CA LEU A 40 -20.74 -6.59 -7.39
C LEU A 40 -21.86 -6.42 -6.36
N SER A 41 -22.74 -5.44 -6.54
CA SER A 41 -23.88 -5.21 -5.64
C SER A 41 -24.72 -6.48 -5.47
N GLN A 42 -24.93 -7.23 -6.55
CA GLN A 42 -25.67 -8.48 -6.51
C GLN A 42 -24.90 -9.58 -5.75
N THR A 43 -23.57 -9.65 -5.93
CA THR A 43 -22.72 -10.58 -5.19
C THR A 43 -22.78 -10.30 -3.69
N PHE A 44 -22.67 -9.05 -3.27
CA PHE A 44 -22.80 -8.70 -1.85
C PHE A 44 -24.18 -9.06 -1.30
N THR A 45 -25.23 -8.80 -2.07
CA THR A 45 -26.60 -9.18 -1.67
C THR A 45 -26.74 -10.68 -1.50
N SER A 46 -26.24 -11.49 -2.45
CA SER A 46 -26.28 -12.96 -2.37
C SER A 46 -25.50 -13.50 -1.16
N ILE A 47 -24.38 -12.91 -0.79
CA ILE A 47 -23.63 -13.32 0.40
C ILE A 47 -24.53 -13.27 1.65
N PHE A 48 -25.30 -12.20 1.82
CA PHE A 48 -26.15 -12.05 3.00
C PHE A 48 -27.45 -12.84 2.92
N LEU A 49 -27.90 -13.20 1.71
CA LEU A 49 -29.13 -13.99 1.51
C LEU A 49 -28.88 -15.48 1.57
N ASP A 50 -27.82 -15.95 0.92
CA ASP A 50 -27.62 -17.36 0.60
C ASP A 50 -26.60 -18.03 1.51
N ILE A 51 -25.75 -17.24 2.19
CA ILE A 51 -24.66 -17.77 3.04
C ILE A 51 -25.06 -17.65 4.53
N PRO A 52 -24.85 -18.71 5.35
CA PRO A 52 -25.08 -18.64 6.78
C PRO A 52 -24.25 -17.54 7.48
N PRO A 53 -24.79 -16.85 8.51
CA PRO A 53 -24.15 -15.69 9.14
C PRO A 53 -22.72 -15.92 9.64
N GLN A 54 -22.39 -17.11 10.11
CA GLN A 54 -21.05 -17.45 10.59
C GLN A 54 -19.97 -17.40 9.48
N TYR A 55 -20.37 -17.38 8.21
CA TYR A 55 -19.45 -17.33 7.05
C TYR A 55 -19.46 -15.97 6.34
N TRP A 56 -20.31 -15.01 6.75
CA TRP A 56 -20.43 -13.72 6.07
C TRP A 56 -19.08 -13.00 5.96
N LEU A 57 -18.32 -12.90 7.05
CA LEU A 57 -17.01 -12.24 7.02
C LEU A 57 -16.05 -12.91 6.03
N LYS A 58 -16.02 -14.25 6.01
CA LYS A 58 -15.19 -15.02 5.08
C LYS A 58 -15.60 -14.85 3.61
N ALA A 59 -16.86 -14.57 3.35
CA ALA A 59 -17.39 -14.37 2.00
C ALA A 59 -17.30 -12.90 1.54
N VAL A 60 -17.47 -11.94 2.45
CA VAL A 60 -17.39 -10.50 2.14
C VAL A 60 -15.95 -10.07 1.81
N GLN A 61 -14.96 -10.59 2.53
CA GLN A 61 -13.56 -10.24 2.29
C GLN A 61 -13.09 -10.51 0.84
N PRO A 62 -13.27 -11.71 0.26
CA PRO A 62 -12.96 -11.93 -1.16
C PRO A 62 -13.80 -11.07 -2.11
N ALA A 63 -15.06 -10.80 -1.80
CA ALA A 63 -15.91 -9.97 -2.63
C ALA A 63 -15.40 -8.51 -2.68
N ILE A 64 -14.93 -7.97 -1.56
CA ILE A 64 -14.27 -6.65 -1.52
C ILE A 64 -13.00 -6.64 -2.40
N MET A 65 -12.26 -7.75 -2.45
CA MET A 65 -11.05 -7.86 -3.30
C MET A 65 -11.36 -7.83 -4.80
N LEU A 66 -12.59 -8.08 -5.21
CA LEU A 66 -13.04 -7.96 -6.61
C LEU A 66 -13.37 -6.51 -7.01
N LEU A 67 -13.50 -5.60 -6.05
CA LEU A 67 -13.66 -4.17 -6.35
C LEU A 67 -12.40 -3.62 -7.06
N PRO A 68 -12.57 -2.64 -7.96
CA PRO A 68 -11.44 -1.86 -8.48
C PRO A 68 -10.57 -1.30 -7.35
N ASP A 69 -9.28 -1.14 -7.58
CA ASP A 69 -8.34 -0.68 -6.56
C ASP A 69 -8.74 0.67 -5.96
N GLU A 70 -9.19 1.59 -6.80
CA GLU A 70 -9.64 2.91 -6.35
C GLU A 70 -10.87 2.84 -5.45
N ASN A 71 -11.83 1.99 -5.80
CA ASN A 71 -13.03 1.78 -4.99
C ASN A 71 -12.68 1.18 -3.63
N ARG A 72 -11.73 0.25 -3.58
CA ARG A 72 -11.26 -0.33 -2.32
C ARG A 72 -10.57 0.71 -1.43
N GLU A 73 -9.72 1.57 -2.00
CA GLU A 73 -9.01 2.62 -1.26
C GLU A 73 -9.99 3.64 -0.66
N VAL A 74 -10.99 4.05 -1.44
CA VAL A 74 -12.04 4.95 -0.96
C VAL A 74 -12.90 4.27 0.10
N LEU A 75 -13.33 3.02 -0.13
CA LEU A 75 -14.10 2.25 0.85
C LEU A 75 -13.34 2.09 2.16
N GLN A 76 -12.07 1.80 2.09
CA GLN A 76 -11.19 1.66 3.23
C GLN A 76 -11.10 2.95 4.05
N THR A 77 -10.84 4.08 3.38
CA THR A 77 -10.77 5.41 4.03
C THR A 77 -12.08 5.73 4.73
N LEU A 78 -13.20 5.46 4.05
CA LEU A 78 -14.53 5.65 4.61
C LEU A 78 -14.76 4.76 5.85
N LEU A 79 -14.41 3.48 5.78
CA LEU A 79 -14.61 2.54 6.89
C LEU A 79 -13.78 2.92 8.13
N TYR A 80 -12.57 3.47 7.97
CA TYR A 80 -11.82 4.00 9.11
C TYR A 80 -12.50 5.20 9.73
N PHE A 81 -12.90 6.16 8.91
CA PHE A 81 -13.65 7.30 9.40
C PHE A 81 -14.92 6.86 10.16
N LEU A 82 -15.67 5.92 9.59
CA LEU A 82 -16.89 5.38 10.25
C LEU A 82 -16.56 4.58 11.53
N SER A 83 -15.42 3.91 11.58
CA SER A 83 -14.94 3.22 12.77
C SER A 83 -14.61 4.20 13.90
N ASP A 84 -13.96 5.32 13.58
CA ASP A 84 -13.66 6.39 14.55
C ASP A 84 -14.94 7.02 15.09
N VAL A 85 -15.94 7.25 14.23
CA VAL A 85 -17.26 7.74 14.64
C VAL A 85 -17.96 6.74 15.55
N ALA A 86 -17.96 5.43 15.18
CA ALA A 86 -18.55 4.36 15.98
C ALA A 86 -17.86 4.17 17.33
N GLY A 87 -16.55 4.40 17.38
CA GLY A 87 -15.76 4.34 18.62
C GLY A 87 -16.19 5.35 19.69
N LYS A 88 -16.91 6.40 19.27
CA LYS A 88 -17.52 7.42 20.16
C LYS A 88 -19.03 7.31 20.26
N SER A 89 -19.58 6.12 20.06
CA SER A 89 -21.04 5.89 20.03
C SER A 89 -21.77 6.21 21.33
N GLU A 90 -21.09 6.18 22.46
CA GLU A 90 -21.64 6.60 23.76
C GLU A 90 -21.92 8.12 23.81
N GLU A 91 -21.13 8.92 23.06
CA GLU A 91 -21.26 10.37 23.02
C GLU A 91 -22.19 10.82 21.88
N ASN A 92 -22.09 10.19 20.71
CA ASN A 92 -22.76 10.62 19.48
C ASN A 92 -23.97 9.75 19.07
N SER A 93 -24.24 8.67 19.79
CA SER A 93 -25.32 7.70 19.50
C SER A 93 -25.23 7.01 18.12
N MET A 94 -24.06 7.08 17.46
CA MET A 94 -23.83 6.50 16.13
C MET A 94 -23.10 5.16 16.25
N THR A 95 -23.84 4.11 16.49
CA THR A 95 -23.31 2.74 16.46
C THR A 95 -22.94 2.30 15.04
N ALA A 96 -22.15 1.25 14.91
CA ALA A 96 -21.80 0.67 13.60
C ALA A 96 -23.06 0.29 12.78
N ASP A 97 -24.09 -0.23 13.44
CA ASP A 97 -25.37 -0.57 12.78
C ASP A 97 -26.08 0.69 12.27
N ASN A 98 -26.13 1.77 13.06
CA ASN A 98 -26.72 3.03 12.65
C ASN A 98 -25.99 3.63 11.44
N LEU A 99 -24.64 3.62 11.48
CA LEU A 99 -23.82 4.10 10.39
C LEU A 99 -24.03 3.25 9.12
N ALA A 100 -24.11 1.94 9.24
CA ALA A 100 -24.37 1.05 8.12
C ALA A 100 -25.73 1.37 7.45
N VAL A 101 -26.79 1.58 8.24
CA VAL A 101 -28.13 1.97 7.72
C VAL A 101 -28.07 3.32 7.00
N CYS A 102 -27.30 4.28 7.51
CA CYS A 102 -27.17 5.61 6.93
C CYS A 102 -26.38 5.62 5.62
N PHE A 103 -25.30 4.83 5.52
CA PHE A 103 -24.37 4.88 4.39
C PHE A 103 -24.66 3.85 3.29
N ALA A 104 -25.17 2.65 3.61
CA ALA A 104 -25.39 1.61 2.63
C ALA A 104 -26.22 2.07 1.40
N PRO A 105 -27.30 2.86 1.54
CA PRO A 105 -28.07 3.34 0.39
C PRO A 105 -27.22 4.19 -0.58
N SER A 106 -26.28 4.95 -0.06
CA SER A 106 -25.39 5.80 -0.86
C SER A 106 -24.28 5.00 -1.53
N LEU A 107 -23.69 4.02 -0.83
CA LEU A 107 -22.58 3.21 -1.32
C LEU A 107 -22.99 2.23 -2.42
N PHE A 108 -24.23 1.72 -2.35
CA PHE A 108 -24.80 0.81 -3.34
C PHE A 108 -25.70 1.54 -4.35
N GLN A 109 -25.94 2.85 -4.18
CA GLN A 109 -26.92 3.64 -4.95
C GLN A 109 -28.26 2.93 -5.07
N LEU A 110 -28.75 2.41 -3.95
CA LEU A 110 -30.04 1.72 -3.90
C LEU A 110 -31.14 2.71 -4.25
N ASN A 111 -31.75 2.58 -5.44
CA ASN A 111 -32.93 3.34 -5.81
C ASN A 111 -34.10 2.93 -4.93
N LEU A 112 -34.44 3.72 -3.93
CA LEU A 112 -35.61 3.51 -3.04
C LEU A 112 -36.95 3.55 -3.79
N ASN A 113 -36.94 3.92 -5.08
CA ASN A 113 -38.13 3.99 -5.94
C ASN A 113 -38.48 2.69 -6.68
N SER A 114 -37.65 1.67 -6.64
CA SER A 114 -38.06 0.33 -7.09
C SER A 114 -38.70 -0.42 -5.94
N SER A 115 -39.82 0.14 -5.50
CA SER A 115 -40.71 -0.45 -4.50
C SER A 115 -41.25 -1.78 -5.01
N ARG A 116 -40.88 -2.86 -4.35
CA ARG A 116 -41.71 -4.03 -3.98
C ARG A 116 -40.98 -5.34 -3.70
N SER A 117 -39.65 -5.44 -3.88
CA SER A 117 -38.98 -6.70 -3.54
C SER A 117 -37.97 -6.63 -2.37
N THR A 118 -37.52 -5.45 -1.95
CA THR A 118 -36.52 -5.29 -0.90
C THR A 118 -37.09 -4.95 0.49
N GLY A 119 -38.39 -4.71 0.60
CA GLY A 119 -39.07 -4.36 1.87
C GLY A 119 -39.13 -5.47 2.92
N SER A 120 -38.69 -6.69 2.65
CA SER A 120 -38.71 -7.79 3.60
C SER A 120 -37.43 -7.97 4.42
N PHE A 121 -36.36 -7.23 4.11
CA PHE A 121 -35.05 -7.40 4.73
C PHE A 121 -34.93 -6.87 6.16
N LEU A 122 -35.66 -5.80 6.48
CA LEU A 122 -35.53 -5.13 7.79
C LEU A 122 -36.48 -5.64 8.87
N ARG A 123 -37.40 -6.58 8.56
CA ARG A 123 -38.47 -6.97 9.47
C ARG A 123 -38.34 -8.35 10.14
N ARG A 124 -37.20 -9.03 9.99
CA ARG A 124 -37.00 -10.39 10.54
C ARG A 124 -35.84 -10.52 11.53
N ARG A 125 -35.69 -9.57 12.44
CA ARG A 125 -34.70 -9.70 13.51
C ARG A 125 -35.22 -9.28 14.86
N ASN A 126 -36.29 -9.99 15.32
CA ASN A 126 -36.63 -10.10 16.74
C ASN A 126 -36.69 -11.58 17.07
N GLY A 127 -35.57 -12.20 17.30
CA GLY A 127 -35.43 -13.55 17.80
C GLY A 127 -34.10 -13.67 18.47
N SER A 128 -34.09 -13.70 19.79
CA SER A 128 -32.99 -13.89 20.68
C SER A 128 -32.17 -15.13 20.30
N SER A 129 -30.87 -15.00 20.08
CA SER A 129 -29.95 -16.12 20.18
C SER A 129 -28.65 -15.68 20.88
N SER A 130 -28.30 -16.44 21.88
CA SER A 130 -27.18 -16.33 22.78
C SER A 130 -25.81 -16.30 22.05
N MET A 131 -24.88 -15.49 22.58
CA MET A 131 -23.47 -15.43 22.17
C MET A 131 -22.78 -16.76 22.35
N PRO A 132 -21.91 -17.19 21.39
CA PRO A 132 -21.05 -18.37 21.57
C PRO A 132 -19.88 -18.08 22.51
N SER A 133 -19.38 -19.12 23.20
CA SER A 133 -18.36 -19.06 24.23
C SER A 133 -16.95 -18.76 23.66
N PRO A 134 -15.98 -18.27 24.50
CA PRO A 134 -14.65 -17.80 24.05
C PRO A 134 -13.77 -18.87 23.38
N ASP A 135 -14.03 -20.15 23.59
CA ASP A 135 -13.20 -21.24 23.04
C ASP A 135 -13.38 -21.47 21.53
N GLU A 136 -14.53 -21.10 21.01
CA GLU A 136 -14.83 -21.27 19.57
C GLU A 136 -14.15 -20.20 18.69
N SER A 137 -13.93 -19.01 19.25
CA SER A 137 -13.26 -17.90 18.55
C SER A 137 -11.80 -18.19 18.23
N THR A 138 -11.07 -18.88 19.11
CA THR A 138 -9.65 -19.24 18.92
C THR A 138 -9.48 -20.35 17.88
N ARG A 139 -10.42 -21.27 17.81
CA ARG A 139 -10.42 -22.35 16.82
C ARG A 139 -10.68 -21.85 15.40
N ILE A 140 -11.62 -20.89 15.27
CA ILE A 140 -11.96 -20.23 14.01
C ILE A 140 -10.78 -19.38 13.49
N HIS A 141 -10.01 -18.75 14.41
CA HIS A 141 -8.85 -17.94 14.03
C HIS A 141 -7.73 -18.79 13.41
N ASN A 142 -7.44 -19.97 13.97
CA ASN A 142 -6.40 -20.88 13.46
C ASN A 142 -6.79 -21.56 12.14
N GLU A 143 -8.07 -21.86 11.91
CA GLU A 143 -8.54 -22.39 10.63
C GLU A 143 -8.58 -21.31 9.52
N SER A 144 -8.84 -20.05 9.88
CA SER A 144 -8.81 -18.91 8.95
C SER A 144 -7.41 -18.67 8.38
N VAL A 145 -6.36 -18.79 9.21
CA VAL A 145 -4.96 -18.62 8.78
C VAL A 145 -4.54 -19.75 7.81
N ALA A 146 -5.06 -20.96 7.97
CA ALA A 146 -4.77 -22.08 7.06
C ALA A 146 -5.50 -21.95 5.71
N ALA A 147 -6.72 -21.39 5.69
CA ALA A 147 -7.50 -21.19 4.46
C ALA A 147 -6.94 -20.10 3.55
N HIS A 148 -6.27 -19.04 4.11
CA HIS A 148 -5.66 -17.98 3.33
C HIS A 148 -4.43 -18.43 2.52
N LYS A 149 -3.82 -19.58 2.82
CA LYS A 149 -2.66 -20.09 2.09
C LYS A 149 -2.96 -20.59 0.68
N ASN A 150 -4.22 -20.83 0.32
CA ASN A 150 -4.60 -21.51 -0.91
C ASN A 150 -5.45 -20.69 -1.90
N TYR A 151 -5.68 -19.37 -1.69
CA TYR A 151 -6.74 -18.70 -2.43
C TYR A 151 -6.31 -17.61 -3.42
N TYR A 152 -5.07 -17.65 -3.94
CA TYR A 152 -4.71 -16.83 -5.10
C TYR A 152 -3.96 -17.66 -6.13
N PRO A 153 -4.64 -18.13 -7.19
CA PRO A 153 -3.95 -18.36 -8.45
C PRO A 153 -3.70 -16.98 -9.09
N MET A 154 -2.76 -16.21 -8.51
CA MET A 154 -2.25 -15.04 -9.20
C MET A 154 -1.40 -15.53 -10.34
N GLN A 155 -1.92 -15.40 -11.57
CA GLN A 155 -1.12 -15.52 -12.78
C GLN A 155 0.06 -14.55 -12.62
N PRO A 156 1.31 -15.07 -12.57
CA PRO A 156 2.45 -14.17 -12.59
C PRO A 156 2.43 -13.47 -13.96
N TRP A 157 2.57 -12.16 -13.98
CA TRP A 157 2.76 -11.36 -15.20
C TRP A 157 4.02 -11.76 -15.99
N CYS A 158 4.76 -12.75 -15.52
CA CYS A 158 6.05 -13.21 -16.01
C CYS A 158 6.00 -14.58 -16.68
N ASN A 159 5.02 -14.87 -17.55
CA ASN A 159 5.08 -16.05 -18.43
C ASN A 159 5.72 -15.74 -19.79
N GLY A 160 6.44 -14.63 -19.93
CA GLY A 160 7.24 -14.31 -21.09
C GLY A 160 8.72 -14.49 -20.81
N THR A 161 9.45 -15.09 -21.75
CA THR A 161 10.91 -15.27 -21.77
C THR A 161 11.70 -13.96 -21.88
N ALA A 162 11.14 -12.83 -21.45
CA ALA A 162 11.74 -11.52 -21.50
C ALA A 162 12.65 -11.30 -20.29
N GLY A 163 13.91 -11.20 -20.54
CA GLY A 163 15.01 -10.65 -19.75
C GLY A 163 14.97 -10.87 -18.24
N ARG A 164 15.75 -11.82 -17.74
CA ARG A 164 16.05 -12.04 -16.31
C ARG A 164 16.46 -10.73 -15.63
N SER A 165 15.51 -9.95 -15.16
CA SER A 165 15.75 -8.61 -14.59
C SER A 165 15.81 -8.57 -13.06
N SER A 166 15.47 -9.65 -12.37
CA SER A 166 15.59 -9.75 -10.92
C SER A 166 16.21 -11.07 -10.47
N LEU A 167 16.95 -11.03 -9.37
CA LEU A 167 17.56 -12.22 -8.74
C LEU A 167 16.52 -13.20 -8.19
N ALA A 168 15.27 -12.76 -7.99
CA ALA A 168 14.17 -13.59 -7.51
C ALA A 168 13.76 -14.72 -8.49
N GLU A 169 14.18 -14.60 -9.76
CA GLU A 169 13.89 -15.58 -10.82
C GLU A 169 14.96 -16.68 -10.94
N LEU A 170 16.10 -16.53 -10.26
CA LEU A 170 17.12 -17.56 -10.18
C LEU A 170 16.62 -18.69 -9.27
N GLY A 171 16.37 -19.86 -9.82
CA GLY A 171 15.79 -21.02 -9.12
C GLY A 171 16.57 -21.51 -7.90
N ASN A 172 17.87 -21.20 -7.81
CA ASN A 172 18.75 -21.44 -6.68
C ASN A 172 19.16 -20.12 -6.06
N MET A 173 19.46 -20.12 -4.76
CA MET A 173 20.01 -18.98 -4.06
C MET A 173 21.33 -18.55 -4.75
N PRO A 174 21.44 -17.29 -5.26
CA PRO A 174 22.66 -16.86 -5.93
C PRO A 174 23.82 -16.75 -4.92
N SER A 175 25.03 -17.06 -5.35
CA SER A 175 26.20 -16.82 -4.53
C SER A 175 26.46 -15.32 -4.31
N VAL A 176 27.17 -14.96 -3.24
CA VAL A 176 27.55 -13.57 -2.95
C VAL A 176 28.26 -12.93 -4.15
N HIS A 177 29.10 -13.70 -4.86
CA HIS A 177 29.78 -13.22 -6.07
C HIS A 177 28.77 -12.87 -7.18
N GLN A 178 27.77 -13.71 -7.43
CA GLN A 178 26.73 -13.43 -8.43
C GLN A 178 25.87 -12.22 -8.04
N LEU A 179 25.59 -12.05 -6.74
CA LEU A 179 24.88 -10.88 -6.21
C LEU A 179 25.70 -9.61 -6.44
N ASN A 180 26.98 -9.63 -6.12
CA ASN A 180 27.88 -8.48 -6.31
C ASN A 180 28.06 -8.14 -7.80
N GLU A 181 28.25 -9.12 -8.67
CA GLU A 181 28.33 -8.92 -10.11
C GLU A 181 27.05 -8.29 -10.69
N PHE A 182 25.89 -8.78 -10.24
CA PHE A 182 24.60 -8.21 -10.63
C PHE A 182 24.46 -6.74 -10.19
N VAL A 183 24.88 -6.42 -8.97
CA VAL A 183 24.89 -5.05 -8.45
C VAL A 183 25.81 -4.15 -9.26
N GLU A 184 27.06 -4.60 -9.55
CA GLU A 184 28.01 -3.84 -10.36
C GLU A 184 27.43 -3.51 -11.74
N LYS A 185 26.88 -4.51 -12.41
CA LYS A 185 26.26 -4.33 -13.72
C LYS A 185 25.10 -3.33 -13.68
N LYS A 186 24.28 -3.37 -12.61
CA LYS A 186 23.15 -2.45 -12.43
C LYS A 186 23.62 -1.03 -12.08
N LEU A 187 24.64 -0.89 -11.24
CA LEU A 187 25.22 0.42 -10.89
C LEU A 187 25.88 1.13 -12.10
N GLN A 188 26.37 0.35 -13.08
CA GLN A 188 26.93 0.89 -14.32
C GLN A 188 25.85 1.34 -15.32
N THR A 189 24.60 0.98 -15.11
CA THR A 189 23.50 1.38 -15.99
C THR A 189 23.28 2.89 -15.87
N ASP A 190 23.48 3.61 -16.95
CA ASP A 190 23.24 5.05 -16.99
C ASP A 190 21.73 5.36 -17.00
N TYR A 191 21.23 5.86 -15.86
CA TYR A 191 19.87 6.35 -15.72
C TYR A 191 19.75 7.86 -15.99
N SER A 192 20.80 8.51 -16.50
CA SER A 192 20.83 9.94 -16.79
C SER A 192 20.12 10.31 -18.09
N SER A 193 19.86 9.34 -18.97
CA SER A 193 19.28 9.57 -20.30
C SER A 193 17.89 10.24 -20.27
N SER A 194 17.59 10.94 -21.34
CA SER A 194 16.58 11.99 -21.50
C SER A 194 15.11 11.58 -21.54
N SER A 195 14.76 10.34 -21.29
CA SER A 195 13.37 9.81 -21.49
C SER A 195 12.50 9.76 -20.23
N TRP A 196 12.77 10.58 -19.22
CA TRP A 196 12.00 10.63 -17.99
C TRP A 196 10.80 11.59 -18.12
N SER A 197 9.60 11.11 -17.84
CA SER A 197 8.37 11.92 -17.77
C SER A 197 8.09 12.33 -16.33
N LYS A 198 7.67 13.58 -16.12
CA LYS A 198 7.28 14.06 -14.79
C LYS A 198 6.04 13.32 -14.32
N TYR A 199 6.07 12.83 -13.07
CA TYR A 199 4.91 12.25 -12.41
C TYR A 199 4.11 13.36 -11.71
N GLN A 200 2.78 13.31 -11.80
CA GLN A 200 1.91 14.29 -11.16
C GLN A 200 1.66 13.85 -9.71
N LEU A 201 2.24 14.60 -8.79
CA LEU A 201 2.08 14.37 -7.35
C LEU A 201 0.88 15.10 -6.80
N ASN A 202 0.32 14.57 -5.71
CA ASN A 202 -0.64 15.28 -4.88
C ASN A 202 0.03 16.47 -4.17
N ALA A 203 -0.73 17.49 -3.77
CA ALA A 203 -0.24 18.76 -3.22
C ALA A 203 0.70 18.58 -2.01
N ASN A 204 0.47 17.55 -1.18
CA ASN A 204 1.23 17.29 0.05
C ASN A 204 2.67 16.78 -0.18
N CYS A 205 3.09 16.54 -1.42
CA CYS A 205 4.40 15.99 -1.76
C CYS A 205 5.24 16.91 -2.66
N SER A 206 4.94 18.21 -2.70
CA SER A 206 5.56 19.19 -3.62
C SER A 206 7.06 19.36 -3.46
N SER A 207 7.64 19.02 -2.30
CA SER A 207 9.09 19.09 -2.05
C SER A 207 9.89 17.95 -2.71
N VAL A 208 9.23 16.88 -3.13
CA VAL A 208 9.84 15.72 -3.79
C VAL A 208 9.61 15.80 -5.29
N SER A 209 10.65 15.61 -6.08
CA SER A 209 10.54 15.51 -7.53
C SER A 209 10.44 14.04 -7.93
N VAL A 210 9.33 13.64 -8.56
CA VAL A 210 9.13 12.26 -9.04
C VAL A 210 9.01 12.25 -10.56
N HIS A 211 9.74 11.33 -11.18
CA HIS A 211 9.70 11.08 -12.61
C HIS A 211 9.56 9.58 -12.87
N THR A 212 8.97 9.22 -14.00
CA THR A 212 8.79 7.84 -14.43
C THR A 212 9.39 7.61 -15.81
N ARG A 213 9.80 6.36 -16.06
CA ARG A 213 10.29 5.92 -17.37
C ARG A 213 9.80 4.50 -17.65
N LYS A 214 9.37 4.24 -18.88
CA LYS A 214 9.12 2.89 -19.36
C LYS A 214 10.47 2.17 -19.54
N CYS A 215 10.49 0.87 -19.28
CA CYS A 215 11.62 0.02 -19.62
C CYS A 215 11.39 -0.64 -20.97
N ASP A 216 12.48 -1.00 -21.66
CA ASP A 216 12.43 -1.70 -22.93
C ASP A 216 12.33 -3.22 -22.71
N ASP A 217 11.33 -3.60 -21.90
CA ASP A 217 10.97 -5.00 -21.63
C ASP A 217 9.44 -5.13 -21.63
N ASP A 218 8.95 -6.36 -21.68
CA ASP A 218 7.52 -6.67 -21.79
C ASP A 218 6.74 -6.46 -20.46
N MET A 219 7.42 -6.01 -19.39
CA MET A 219 6.75 -5.76 -18.12
C MET A 219 6.08 -4.39 -18.10
N PRO A 220 4.80 -4.30 -17.71
CA PRO A 220 4.07 -3.03 -17.66
C PRO A 220 4.54 -2.07 -16.55
N LEU A 221 5.51 -2.47 -15.74
CA LEU A 221 6.01 -1.71 -14.61
C LEU A 221 7.04 -0.67 -15.05
N LYS A 222 6.85 0.57 -14.61
CA LYS A 222 7.76 1.68 -14.89
C LYS A 222 8.89 1.76 -13.86
N LEU A 223 10.00 2.38 -14.24
CA LEU A 223 10.99 2.92 -13.30
C LEU A 223 10.44 4.23 -12.72
N PHE A 224 10.63 4.41 -11.42
CA PHE A 224 10.40 5.66 -10.71
C PHE A 224 11.75 6.25 -10.31
N ARG A 225 11.88 7.57 -10.40
CA ARG A 225 13.01 8.33 -9.89
C ARG A 225 12.51 9.44 -9.00
N CYS A 226 12.80 9.35 -7.72
CA CYS A 226 12.47 10.35 -6.71
C CYS A 226 13.74 11.13 -6.34
N ARG A 227 13.64 12.46 -6.21
CA ARG A 227 14.75 13.33 -5.82
C ARG A 227 14.29 14.35 -4.80
N MET A 228 15.13 14.56 -3.80
CA MET A 228 14.92 15.57 -2.77
C MET A 228 16.25 16.00 -2.15
N THR A 229 16.33 17.26 -1.71
CA THR A 229 17.39 17.70 -0.80
C THR A 229 16.98 17.41 0.63
N ILE A 230 17.80 16.64 1.35
CA ILE A 230 17.50 16.15 2.71
C ILE A 230 18.48 16.80 3.70
N GLN A 231 17.99 17.11 4.90
CA GLN A 231 18.84 17.49 6.03
C GLN A 231 19.61 16.24 6.50
N GLY A 232 20.91 16.44 6.80
CA GLY A 232 21.79 15.38 7.24
C GLY A 232 22.86 15.02 6.20
N CYS A 233 24.02 14.57 6.69
CA CYS A 233 25.11 14.10 5.85
C CYS A 233 24.75 12.75 5.18
N PRO A 234 25.42 12.37 4.08
CA PRO A 234 25.09 11.14 3.35
C PRO A 234 25.11 9.87 4.21
N LYS A 235 26.00 9.78 5.18
CA LYS A 235 26.06 8.62 6.09
C LYS A 235 24.84 8.56 7.00
N ALA A 236 24.36 9.70 7.51
CA ALA A 236 23.16 9.75 8.35
C ALA A 236 21.92 9.35 7.54
N VAL A 237 21.79 9.86 6.31
CA VAL A 237 20.69 9.48 5.42
C VAL A 237 20.72 7.98 5.11
N LEU A 238 21.91 7.43 4.78
CA LEU A 238 22.06 5.99 4.52
C LEU A 238 21.71 5.16 5.75
N ASN A 239 22.12 5.58 6.94
CA ASN A 239 21.80 4.88 8.19
C ASN A 239 20.30 4.90 8.49
N ALA A 240 19.62 6.02 8.25
CA ALA A 240 18.18 6.12 8.40
C ALA A 240 17.45 5.11 7.49
N VAL A 241 17.90 4.94 6.24
CA VAL A 241 17.31 3.97 5.31
C VAL A 241 17.62 2.52 5.70
N LEU A 242 18.86 2.22 6.12
CA LEU A 242 19.31 0.85 6.43
C LEU A 242 18.78 0.34 7.78
N ASN A 243 18.86 1.18 8.83
CA ASN A 243 18.77 0.73 10.22
C ASN A 243 17.65 1.37 11.02
N GLU A 244 17.14 2.55 10.62
CA GLU A 244 16.18 3.31 11.41
C GLU A 244 14.77 3.30 10.81
N ARG A 245 14.50 2.41 9.85
CA ARG A 245 13.22 2.39 9.12
C ARG A 245 12.02 2.29 10.05
N SER A 246 12.11 1.55 11.15
CA SER A 246 11.04 1.43 12.15
C SER A 246 10.71 2.75 12.88
N GLN A 247 11.59 3.75 12.82
CA GLN A 247 11.39 5.04 13.49
C GLN A 247 10.65 6.05 12.61
N TRP A 248 10.69 5.88 11.29
CA TRP A 248 10.10 6.83 10.36
C TRP A 248 9.04 6.24 9.41
N ASP A 249 8.98 4.92 9.26
CA ASP A 249 8.02 4.24 8.39
C ASP A 249 6.91 3.59 9.21
N PRO A 250 5.74 4.24 9.40
CA PRO A 250 4.63 3.68 10.17
C PRO A 250 3.98 2.47 9.47
N ASP A 251 4.26 2.27 8.17
CA ASP A 251 3.73 1.14 7.42
C ASP A 251 4.60 -0.12 7.59
N LEU A 252 5.77 -0.01 8.21
CA LEU A 252 6.63 -1.15 8.54
C LEU A 252 6.08 -1.91 9.76
N LEU A 253 5.67 -3.16 9.54
CA LEU A 253 5.16 -4.03 10.61
C LEU A 253 6.26 -4.87 11.26
N GLU A 254 7.15 -5.42 10.45
CA GLU A 254 8.24 -6.26 10.91
C GLU A 254 9.46 -6.08 9.99
N MET A 255 10.64 -6.09 10.57
CA MET A 255 11.90 -6.11 9.83
C MET A 255 12.92 -6.94 10.59
N ARG A 256 13.57 -7.87 9.91
CA ARG A 256 14.61 -8.73 10.49
C ARG A 256 15.76 -8.93 9.53
N ASN A 257 16.96 -8.92 10.06
CA ASN A 257 18.15 -9.35 9.33
C ASN A 257 18.15 -10.89 9.25
N ILE A 258 18.32 -11.43 8.06
CA ILE A 258 18.31 -12.88 7.81
C ILE A 258 19.72 -13.41 7.76
N ASP A 259 20.64 -12.69 7.11
CA ASP A 259 22.03 -13.07 6.95
C ASP A 259 22.92 -11.86 6.65
N ASN A 260 24.07 -11.78 7.31
CA ASN A 260 25.11 -10.80 7.00
C ASN A 260 26.13 -11.48 6.09
N LEU A 261 26.27 -10.99 4.88
CA LEU A 261 27.14 -11.61 3.88
C LEU A 261 28.56 -11.07 3.96
N ASP A 262 28.69 -9.75 4.18
CA ASP A 262 29.95 -9.05 4.44
C ASP A 262 29.66 -7.72 5.19
N ASP A 263 30.70 -6.88 5.38
CA ASP A 263 30.59 -5.58 6.09
C ASP A 263 29.70 -4.56 5.39
N THR A 264 29.35 -4.80 4.13
CA THR A 264 28.62 -3.87 3.27
C THR A 264 27.44 -4.50 2.54
N SER A 265 27.07 -5.72 2.92
CA SER A 265 25.95 -6.41 2.30
C SER A 265 25.25 -7.40 3.25
N ASP A 266 23.92 -7.45 3.15
CA ASP A 266 23.09 -8.34 3.93
C ASP A 266 21.86 -8.84 3.16
N ILE A 267 21.16 -9.80 3.79
CA ILE A 267 19.82 -10.21 3.38
C ILE A 267 18.87 -9.86 4.51
N THR A 268 17.88 -9.05 4.18
CA THR A 268 16.84 -8.58 5.11
C THR A 268 15.47 -9.02 4.64
N GLN A 269 14.61 -9.40 5.57
CA GLN A 269 13.18 -9.60 5.34
C GLN A 269 12.38 -8.54 6.09
N TYR A 270 11.40 -7.96 5.42
CA TYR A 270 10.48 -7.01 6.05
C TYR A 270 9.05 -7.16 5.54
N VAL A 271 8.09 -6.82 6.39
CA VAL A 271 6.67 -6.80 6.09
C VAL A 271 6.17 -5.37 6.17
N THR A 272 5.51 -4.93 5.12
CA THR A 272 4.79 -3.66 5.13
C THR A 272 3.31 -3.87 5.35
N GLY A 273 2.75 -3.05 6.23
CA GLY A 273 1.34 -3.01 6.51
C GLY A 273 0.54 -2.61 5.27
N SER A 274 -0.63 -3.12 5.22
CA SER A 274 -1.67 -2.67 4.32
C SER A 274 -2.96 -2.70 5.11
N MET A 275 -3.81 -1.71 4.92
CA MET A 275 -5.09 -1.71 5.61
C MET A 275 -5.97 -2.85 5.10
N SER A 276 -6.60 -3.61 6.04
CA SER A 276 -7.60 -4.61 5.67
C SER A 276 -8.65 -3.99 4.73
N PRO A 277 -9.06 -4.64 3.65
CA PRO A 277 -8.81 -6.04 3.30
C PRO A 277 -7.52 -6.30 2.47
N HIS A 278 -6.67 -5.30 2.28
CA HIS A 278 -5.44 -5.50 1.49
C HIS A 278 -4.46 -6.40 2.23
N PRO A 279 -3.87 -7.38 1.55
CA PRO A 279 -2.88 -8.24 2.16
C PRO A 279 -1.58 -7.49 2.48
N HIS A 280 -0.94 -7.84 3.60
CA HIS A 280 0.40 -7.35 3.93
C HIS A 280 1.43 -7.85 2.91
N ARG A 281 2.42 -7.02 2.61
CA ARG A 281 3.49 -7.38 1.66
C ARG A 281 4.74 -7.76 2.42
N ASP A 282 5.23 -8.94 2.10
CA ASP A 282 6.49 -9.50 2.59
C ASP A 282 7.56 -9.36 1.50
N TYR A 283 8.71 -8.85 1.85
CA TYR A 283 9.85 -8.69 0.96
C TYR A 283 11.08 -9.36 1.56
N VAL A 284 11.78 -10.16 0.77
CA VAL A 284 13.13 -10.64 1.09
C VAL A 284 14.08 -10.01 0.09
N VAL A 285 15.01 -9.22 0.60
CA VAL A 285 15.88 -8.39 -0.21
C VAL A 285 17.33 -8.60 0.15
N TYR A 286 18.16 -8.65 -0.88
CA TYR A 286 19.58 -8.41 -0.78
C TYR A 286 19.82 -6.90 -0.79
N ARG A 287 20.64 -6.42 0.15
CA ARG A 287 21.07 -5.03 0.25
C ARG A 287 22.58 -4.97 0.18
N ALA A 288 23.12 -4.05 -0.65
CA ALA A 288 24.54 -3.77 -0.71
C ALA A 288 24.77 -2.26 -0.72
N TRP A 289 25.67 -1.75 0.13
CA TRP A 289 25.93 -0.32 0.25
C TRP A 289 27.41 -0.01 0.13
N ARG A 290 27.72 1.21 -0.26
CA ARG A 290 29.10 1.66 -0.49
C ARG A 290 29.29 3.09 -0.05
N TYR A 291 30.48 3.35 0.46
CA TYR A 291 30.99 4.67 0.78
C TYR A 291 32.05 5.05 -0.24
N ARG A 292 31.86 6.13 -0.98
CA ARG A 292 32.82 6.63 -1.96
C ARG A 292 33.76 7.66 -1.33
N PRO A 293 35.01 7.80 -1.81
CA PRO A 293 35.96 8.82 -1.33
C PRO A 293 35.43 10.25 -1.44
N SER A 294 34.54 10.53 -2.39
CA SER A 294 33.85 11.82 -2.55
C SER A 294 32.83 12.14 -1.44
N GLY A 295 32.63 11.26 -0.45
CA GLY A 295 31.59 11.36 0.55
C GLY A 295 30.20 10.88 0.09
N LYS A 296 30.07 10.51 -1.18
CA LYS A 296 28.84 9.91 -1.73
C LYS A 296 28.59 8.55 -1.10
N CYS A 297 27.34 8.28 -0.77
CA CYS A 297 26.86 6.95 -0.34
C CYS A 297 25.93 6.37 -1.40
N GLU A 298 26.02 5.06 -1.59
CA GLU A 298 25.17 4.31 -2.53
C GLU A 298 24.62 3.09 -1.82
N LEU A 299 23.32 2.81 -2.05
CA LEU A 299 22.67 1.58 -1.60
C LEU A 299 21.92 0.97 -2.78
N PHE A 300 22.09 -0.32 -2.95
CA PHE A 300 21.39 -1.12 -3.92
C PHE A 300 20.55 -2.17 -3.18
N VAL A 301 19.30 -2.33 -3.61
CA VAL A 301 18.36 -3.31 -3.04
C VAL A 301 17.67 -4.06 -4.17
N THR A 302 17.60 -5.37 -4.08
CA THR A 302 16.85 -6.23 -5.00
C THR A 302 16.31 -7.45 -4.28
N SER A 303 15.16 -7.95 -4.72
CA SER A 303 14.58 -9.16 -4.12
C SER A 303 15.44 -10.38 -4.39
N THR A 304 15.52 -11.24 -3.39
CA THR A 304 16.18 -12.54 -3.44
C THR A 304 15.34 -13.62 -2.74
N ARG A 305 15.83 -14.84 -2.75
CA ARG A 305 15.26 -15.97 -1.98
C ARG A 305 16.27 -16.42 -0.94
N HIS A 306 15.79 -16.79 0.22
CA HIS A 306 16.63 -17.34 1.28
C HIS A 306 15.87 -18.41 2.07
N SER A 307 16.52 -19.53 2.39
CA SER A 307 15.89 -20.66 3.08
C SER A 307 15.37 -20.29 4.48
N LYS A 308 16.07 -19.37 5.18
CA LYS A 308 15.67 -18.86 6.51
C LYS A 308 14.59 -17.77 6.45
N ALA A 309 14.11 -17.40 5.26
CA ALA A 309 13.12 -16.34 5.06
C ALA A 309 11.83 -16.88 4.45
N PRO A 310 11.05 -17.70 5.19
CA PRO A 310 9.72 -18.15 4.75
C PRO A 310 8.80 -16.93 4.57
N LEU A 311 7.66 -17.13 3.91
CA LEU A 311 6.63 -16.12 3.82
C LEU A 311 6.06 -15.86 5.22
N ILE A 312 6.12 -14.62 5.68
CA ILE A 312 5.58 -14.16 6.98
C ILE A 312 4.46 -13.13 6.82
N GLY A 313 4.38 -12.45 5.69
CA GLY A 313 3.23 -11.67 5.27
C GLY A 313 2.28 -12.50 4.40
N ASP A 314 1.26 -11.83 3.85
CA ASP A 314 0.26 -12.52 3.03
C ASP A 314 0.76 -12.75 1.60
N VAL A 315 1.47 -11.77 1.04
CA VAL A 315 1.93 -11.76 -0.35
C VAL A 315 3.40 -11.40 -0.44
N ARG A 316 4.19 -12.22 -1.15
CA ARG A 316 5.58 -11.90 -1.45
C ARG A 316 5.67 -10.90 -2.59
N GLY A 317 5.96 -9.64 -2.26
CA GLY A 317 6.30 -8.59 -3.23
C GLY A 317 7.70 -8.78 -3.81
N VAL A 318 8.01 -8.06 -4.87
CA VAL A 318 9.30 -8.13 -5.57
C VAL A 318 9.85 -6.73 -5.79
N ILE A 319 11.06 -6.49 -5.30
CA ILE A 319 11.88 -5.32 -5.68
C ILE A 319 12.76 -5.76 -6.85
N LEU A 320 12.43 -5.30 -8.05
CA LEU A 320 13.21 -5.59 -9.25
C LEU A 320 14.52 -4.80 -9.27
N LEU A 321 14.45 -3.56 -8.78
CA LEU A 321 15.56 -2.64 -8.65
C LEU A 321 15.19 -1.59 -7.61
N SER A 322 16.09 -1.29 -6.68
CA SER A 322 16.03 -0.09 -5.86
C SER A 322 17.44 0.41 -5.64
N GLN A 323 17.75 1.59 -6.15
CA GLN A 323 19.06 2.22 -6.07
C GLN A 323 18.92 3.58 -5.40
N TRP A 324 19.64 3.76 -4.32
CA TRP A 324 19.75 5.01 -3.58
C TRP A 324 21.10 5.62 -3.83
N THR A 325 21.13 6.87 -4.24
CA THR A 325 22.33 7.67 -4.42
C THR A 325 22.21 8.89 -3.54
N ILE A 326 23.15 9.07 -2.63
CA ILE A 326 23.15 10.13 -1.64
C ILE A 326 24.46 10.91 -1.79
N GLU A 327 24.36 12.14 -2.30
CA GLU A 327 25.50 12.99 -2.60
C GLU A 327 25.60 14.13 -1.58
N PRO A 328 26.81 14.43 -1.07
CA PRO A 328 26.97 15.52 -0.12
C PRO A 328 26.69 16.87 -0.78
N LEU A 329 25.99 17.73 -0.06
CA LEU A 329 25.82 19.14 -0.37
C LEU A 329 26.46 20.00 0.71
N GLU A 330 26.56 21.28 0.46
CA GLU A 330 27.00 22.26 1.45
C GLU A 330 26.06 22.30 2.67
N ASN A 331 26.58 22.79 3.80
CA ASN A 331 25.84 22.98 5.04
C ASN A 331 25.27 21.66 5.64
N GLY A 332 25.96 20.54 5.47
CA GLY A 332 25.56 19.26 6.08
C GLY A 332 24.31 18.62 5.48
N LYS A 333 23.86 19.09 4.32
CA LYS A 333 22.73 18.52 3.57
C LYS A 333 23.20 17.46 2.59
N SER A 334 22.24 16.70 2.07
CA SER A 334 22.47 15.72 1.02
C SER A 334 21.46 15.84 -0.11
N HIS A 335 21.88 15.57 -1.33
CA HIS A 335 20.99 15.34 -2.45
C HIS A 335 20.71 13.85 -2.55
N LEU A 336 19.47 13.45 -2.31
CA LEU A 336 19.00 12.07 -2.41
C LEU A 336 18.37 11.85 -3.77
N THR A 337 18.80 10.80 -4.46
CA THR A 337 18.15 10.22 -5.63
C THR A 337 17.82 8.76 -5.34
N HIS A 338 16.54 8.39 -5.41
CA HIS A 338 16.07 7.02 -5.31
C HIS A 338 15.48 6.60 -6.65
N ILE A 339 16.05 5.59 -7.30
CA ILE A 339 15.52 4.97 -8.50
C ILE A 339 15.01 3.59 -8.15
N THR A 340 13.75 3.30 -8.42
CA THR A 340 13.15 2.02 -8.04
C THR A 340 12.19 1.49 -9.10
N ARG A 341 12.11 0.17 -9.17
CA ARG A 341 11.13 -0.60 -9.91
C ARG A 341 10.71 -1.79 -9.07
N PHE A 342 9.43 -1.93 -8.82
CA PHE A 342 8.93 -2.95 -7.90
C PHE A 342 7.56 -3.47 -8.35
N ASP A 343 7.25 -4.68 -7.90
CA ASP A 343 5.96 -5.33 -8.06
C ASP A 343 5.41 -5.71 -6.68
N THR A 344 4.36 -5.04 -6.25
CA THR A 344 3.67 -5.34 -4.99
C THR A 344 2.81 -6.60 -5.08
N ARG A 345 2.70 -7.19 -6.26
CA ARG A 345 1.81 -8.28 -6.62
C ARG A 345 0.32 -7.96 -6.38
N GLY A 346 -0.51 -8.31 -7.35
CA GLY A 346 -1.96 -8.17 -7.25
C GLY A 346 -2.50 -6.74 -7.41
N ARG A 347 -1.67 -5.79 -7.83
CA ARG A 347 -2.12 -4.47 -8.27
C ARG A 347 -2.16 -4.39 -9.79
N ASP A 348 -3.15 -3.67 -10.34
CA ASP A 348 -3.20 -3.44 -11.77
C ASP A 348 -2.14 -2.40 -12.21
N PRO A 349 -1.75 -2.34 -13.49
CA PRO A 349 -0.78 -1.37 -13.99
C PRO A 349 -1.19 0.10 -13.76
N LYS A 350 -2.49 0.40 -13.75
CA LYS A 350 -3.01 1.76 -13.54
C LYS A 350 -2.77 2.24 -12.10
N TRP A 351 -2.74 1.33 -11.13
CA TRP A 351 -2.40 1.65 -9.76
C TRP A 351 -0.97 2.22 -9.67
N TYR A 352 0.00 1.59 -10.34
CA TYR A 352 1.37 2.10 -10.37
C TYR A 352 1.44 3.49 -11.02
N ASP A 353 0.61 3.77 -12.00
CA ASP A 353 0.56 5.07 -12.67
C ASP A 353 -0.01 6.18 -11.79
N ARG A 354 -0.90 5.88 -10.86
CA ARG A 354 -1.63 6.87 -10.07
C ARG A 354 -1.20 6.97 -8.61
N VAL A 355 -0.79 5.87 -8.01
CA VAL A 355 -0.59 5.78 -6.55
C VAL A 355 0.88 5.60 -6.18
N ALA A 356 1.61 4.72 -6.86
CA ALA A 356 2.96 4.33 -6.47
C ALA A 356 3.93 5.53 -6.34
N GLY A 357 3.86 6.52 -7.25
CA GLY A 357 4.70 7.71 -7.18
C GLY A 357 4.44 8.57 -5.95
N ASN A 358 3.19 8.67 -5.49
CA ASN A 358 2.84 9.39 -4.27
C ASN A 358 3.34 8.67 -3.01
N GLN A 359 3.25 7.33 -2.98
CA GLN A 359 3.79 6.53 -1.87
C GLN A 359 5.31 6.69 -1.76
N LEU A 360 6.03 6.60 -2.88
CA LEU A 360 7.49 6.81 -2.91
C LEU A 360 7.88 8.23 -2.48
N ALA A 361 7.13 9.25 -2.89
CA ALA A 361 7.36 10.62 -2.46
C ALA A 361 7.13 10.79 -0.94
N THR A 362 6.11 10.13 -0.42
CA THR A 362 5.80 10.13 1.02
C THR A 362 6.92 9.44 1.82
N GLU A 363 7.45 8.31 1.34
CA GLU A 363 8.60 7.63 1.95
C GLU A 363 9.81 8.56 2.07
N ILE A 364 10.20 9.22 0.99
CA ILE A 364 11.33 10.16 0.97
C ILE A 364 11.09 11.36 1.92
N ARG A 365 9.87 11.90 1.97
CA ARG A 365 9.50 12.98 2.87
C ARG A 365 9.60 12.54 4.34
N ARG A 366 9.14 11.34 4.70
CA ARG A 366 9.25 10.79 6.06
C ARG A 366 10.71 10.66 6.51
N ILE A 367 11.62 10.20 5.63
CA ILE A 367 13.06 10.17 5.92
C ILE A 367 13.58 11.59 6.19
N HIS A 368 13.19 12.57 5.38
CA HIS A 368 13.59 13.97 5.59
C HIS A 368 13.10 14.51 6.94
N GLU A 369 11.84 14.27 7.28
CA GLU A 369 11.22 14.72 8.54
C GLU A 369 11.86 14.05 9.77
N HIS A 370 12.25 12.78 9.65
CA HIS A 370 12.97 12.06 10.70
C HIS A 370 14.33 12.71 10.97
N LEU A 371 15.11 12.93 9.93
CA LEU A 371 16.44 13.52 10.04
C LEU A 371 16.43 15.01 10.43
N ALA A 372 15.35 15.73 10.17
CA ALA A 372 15.18 17.11 10.59
C ALA A 372 14.88 17.26 12.10
N LYS A 373 14.45 16.18 12.77
CA LYS A 373 14.17 16.12 14.21
C LYS A 373 15.36 15.62 15.03
N SER A 374 16.32 14.95 14.36
CA SER A 374 17.57 14.43 14.95
C SER A 374 18.63 15.52 14.98
#